data_3b93bd270586654d9e3d49ed5388445f
#
_entry.id   3b93bd270586654d9e3d49ed5388445f
#
_cell.length_a   1.000
_cell.length_b   1.000
_cell.length_c   1.000
_cell.angle_alpha   90.00
_cell.angle_beta   90.00
_cell.angle_gamma   90.00
#
_symmetry.space_group_name_H-M   'P 1'
#
loop_
_entity.id
_entity.type
_entity.pdbx_description
1 polymer ?
#
loop_
_entity_poly.entity_id
_entity_poly.type
_entity_poly.pdbx_seq_one_letter_code
_entity_poly.pdbx_strand_id
1 'polypeptide(L)' 'MSNKIKLGDFNSLRVVKRVDFGIYLDGGEEGEILLPTRYVPEEVSIGDELEVFIYLDQDERLIATLSLIHI' A
#
# COMPACT_ATOMS: atom_id res chain seq x y z
N MET A 1 -6.95 -18.51 -7.53
CA MET A 1 -6.94 -17.82 -6.23
C MET A 1 -7.04 -16.34 -6.44
N SER A 2 -7.90 -15.72 -5.71
CA SER A 2 -8.07 -14.29 -5.91
C SER A 2 -7.07 -13.52 -5.07
N ASN A 3 -6.46 -12.51 -5.70
CA ASN A 3 -5.58 -11.56 -5.02
C ASN A 3 -6.34 -10.29 -4.67
N LYS A 4 -7.58 -10.46 -4.27
CA LYS A 4 -8.40 -9.30 -3.95
C LYS A 4 -7.89 -8.61 -2.70
N ILE A 5 -7.79 -7.29 -2.81
CA ILE A 5 -7.47 -6.44 -1.68
C ILE A 5 -8.68 -6.40 -0.74
N LYS A 6 -8.39 -6.48 0.54
CA LYS A 6 -9.44 -6.36 1.57
C LYS A 6 -9.49 -4.92 2.02
N LEU A 7 -10.49 -4.20 1.54
CA LEU A 7 -10.67 -2.80 1.92
C LEU A 7 -11.02 -2.71 3.41
N GLY A 8 -10.39 -1.79 4.10
CA GLY A 8 -10.61 -1.62 5.53
C GLY A 8 -9.93 -2.69 6.37
N ASP A 9 -8.90 -3.33 5.85
CA ASP A 9 -8.21 -4.39 6.54
C ASP A 9 -6.72 -4.38 6.15
N PHE A 10 -5.92 -5.15 6.86
CA PHE A 10 -4.51 -5.31 6.53
C PHE A 10 -4.35 -6.28 5.38
N ASN A 11 -3.39 -5.97 4.53
CA ASN A 11 -3.03 -6.80 3.38
C ASN A 11 -1.52 -6.85 3.29
N SER A 12 -0.98 -8.01 2.92
CA SER A 12 0.44 -8.15 2.67
C SER A 12 0.67 -7.96 1.18
N LEU A 13 1.32 -6.87 0.83
CA LEU A 13 1.52 -6.48 -0.56
C LEU A 13 2.99 -6.31 -0.88
N ARG A 14 3.34 -6.56 -2.13
CA ARG A 14 4.73 -6.46 -2.58
C ARG A 14 5.01 -5.08 -3.16
N VAL A 15 6.19 -4.55 -2.84
CA VAL A 15 6.66 -3.29 -3.41
C VAL A 15 7.07 -3.53 -4.85
N VAL A 16 6.46 -2.79 -5.77
CA VAL A 16 6.74 -2.95 -7.19
C VAL A 16 7.48 -1.76 -7.81
N LYS A 17 7.40 -0.59 -7.15
CA LYS A 17 7.95 0.62 -7.74
C LYS A 17 8.21 1.66 -6.66
N ARG A 18 9.27 2.42 -6.82
CA ARG A 18 9.59 3.53 -5.91
C ARG A 18 9.48 4.85 -6.67
N VAL A 19 8.83 5.83 -6.05
CA VAL A 19 8.67 7.16 -6.63
C VAL A 19 8.99 8.20 -5.56
N ASP A 20 9.07 9.48 -5.96
CA ASP A 20 9.47 10.55 -5.05
C ASP A 20 8.50 10.74 -3.89
N PHE A 21 7.23 10.47 -4.10
CA PHE A 21 6.20 10.69 -3.10
C PHE A 21 5.79 9.43 -2.35
N GLY A 22 6.48 8.32 -2.57
CA GLY A 22 6.21 7.08 -1.86
C GLY A 22 6.63 5.86 -2.65
N ILE A 23 5.94 4.76 -2.38
CA ILE A 23 6.14 3.52 -3.14
C ILE A 23 4.79 2.99 -3.61
N TYR A 24 4.81 2.23 -4.69
CA TYR A 24 3.62 1.55 -5.16
C TYR A 24 3.69 0.08 -4.79
N LEU A 25 2.56 -0.44 -4.35
CA LEU A 25 2.42 -1.83 -3.94
C LEU A 25 1.53 -2.55 -4.94
N ASP A 26 1.77 -3.84 -5.10
CA ASP A 26 0.99 -4.67 -6.01
C ASP A 26 -0.36 -4.98 -5.38
N GLY A 27 -1.38 -4.31 -5.87
CA GLY A 27 -2.76 -4.50 -5.41
C GLY A 27 -3.53 -5.57 -6.15
N GLY A 28 -2.86 -6.35 -6.98
CA GLY A 28 -3.52 -7.39 -7.76
C GLY A 28 -4.50 -6.79 -8.76
N GLU A 29 -5.75 -7.18 -8.64
CA GLU A 29 -6.80 -6.70 -9.54
C GLU A 29 -7.05 -5.19 -9.44
N GLU A 30 -6.68 -4.61 -8.31
CA GLU A 30 -6.87 -3.17 -8.10
C GLU A 30 -5.74 -2.33 -8.68
N GLY A 31 -4.72 -2.96 -9.22
CA GLY A 31 -3.58 -2.25 -9.76
C GLY A 31 -2.60 -1.84 -8.68
N GLU A 32 -1.85 -0.79 -8.91
CA GLU A 32 -0.86 -0.32 -7.97
C GLU A 32 -1.51 0.56 -6.92
N ILE A 33 -1.09 0.36 -5.66
CA ILE A 33 -1.63 1.12 -4.53
C ILE A 33 -0.48 1.90 -3.92
N LEU A 34 -0.70 3.20 -3.69
CA LEU A 34 0.34 4.08 -3.16
C LEU A 34 0.46 3.94 -1.65
N LEU A 35 1.69 3.80 -1.17
CA LEU A 35 2.05 3.99 0.23
C LEU A 35 2.85 5.28 0.30
N PRO A 36 2.30 6.35 0.93
CA PRO A 36 2.99 7.64 0.97
C PRO A 36 4.34 7.57 1.67
N THR A 37 5.25 8.44 1.28
CA THR A 37 6.63 8.47 1.76
C THR A 37 6.73 8.46 3.28
N ARG A 38 5.85 9.17 3.96
CA ARG A 38 5.89 9.26 5.43
C ARG A 38 5.71 7.91 6.13
N TYR A 39 5.15 6.91 5.43
CA TYR A 39 4.94 5.59 5.98
C TYR A 39 5.94 4.57 5.44
N VAL A 40 6.80 4.97 4.53
CA VAL A 40 7.74 4.05 3.87
C VAL A 40 8.93 3.79 4.78
N PRO A 41 9.22 2.53 5.15
CA PRO A 41 10.41 2.23 5.91
C PRO A 41 11.67 2.56 5.11
N GLU A 42 12.71 3.02 5.79
CA GLU A 42 13.95 3.40 5.11
C GLU A 42 14.63 2.22 4.40
N GLU A 43 14.43 1.03 4.93
CA GLU A 43 15.12 -0.15 4.43
C GLU A 43 14.32 -0.95 3.41
N VAL A 44 13.19 -0.43 2.98
CA VAL A 44 12.35 -1.15 2.04
C VAL A 44 12.98 -1.17 0.65
N SER A 45 12.86 -2.31 -0.02
CA SER A 45 13.35 -2.49 -1.39
C SER A 45 12.25 -3.01 -2.28
N ILE A 46 12.40 -2.81 -3.58
CA ILE A 46 11.47 -3.38 -4.56
C ILE A 46 11.51 -4.89 -4.43
N GLY A 47 10.34 -5.50 -4.35
CA GLY A 47 10.22 -6.94 -4.14
C GLY A 47 9.90 -7.32 -2.71
N ASP A 48 10.10 -6.40 -1.77
CA ASP A 48 9.76 -6.66 -0.37
C ASP A 48 8.25 -6.70 -0.20
N GLU A 49 7.79 -7.47 0.80
CA GLU A 49 6.38 -7.49 1.16
C GLU A 49 6.17 -6.69 2.42
N LEU A 50 5.13 -5.87 2.43
CA LEU A 50 4.76 -5.07 3.59
C LEU A 50 3.32 -5.36 3.95
N GLU A 51 3.03 -5.42 5.25
CA GLU A 51 1.67 -5.52 5.74
C GLU A 51 1.14 -4.11 5.91
N VAL A 52 0.11 -3.77 5.15
CA VAL A 52 -0.43 -2.42 5.11
C VAL A 52 -1.94 -2.46 5.29
N PHE A 53 -2.48 -1.38 5.86
CA PHE A 53 -3.91 -1.19 5.98
C PHE A 53 -4.40 -0.40 4.75
N ILE A 54 -5.46 -0.89 4.12
CA ILE A 54 -5.98 -0.28 2.89
C ILE A 54 -7.28 0.45 3.19
N TYR A 55 -7.36 1.70 2.74
CA TYR A 55 -8.56 2.51 2.91
C TYR A 55 -8.77 3.39 1.67
N LEU A 56 -9.95 3.99 1.57
CA LEU A 56 -10.26 4.92 0.50
C LEU A 56 -10.02 6.35 0.98
N ASP A 57 -9.36 7.15 0.14
CA ASP A 57 -9.19 8.57 0.41
C ASP A 57 -10.43 9.35 -0.06
N GLN A 58 -10.37 10.67 0.00
CA GLN A 58 -11.48 11.54 -0.38
C GLN A 58 -11.86 11.41 -1.86
N ASP A 59 -10.92 11.00 -2.70
CA ASP A 59 -11.15 10.80 -4.13
C ASP A 59 -11.50 9.35 -4.45
N GLU A 60 -11.79 8.56 -3.44
CA GLU A 60 -12.13 7.14 -3.58
C GLU A 60 -10.99 6.32 -4.17
N ARG A 61 -9.75 6.73 -3.91
CA ARG A 61 -8.57 6.00 -4.33
C ARG A 61 -8.11 5.10 -3.20
N LEU A 62 -7.62 3.94 -3.55
CA LEU A 62 -7.05 3.02 -2.57
C LEU A 62 -5.69 3.54 -2.12
N ILE A 63 -5.56 3.72 -0.82
CA ILE A 63 -4.33 4.20 -0.19
C ILE A 63 -3.91 3.20 0.87
N ALA A 64 -2.61 2.98 0.97
CA ALA A 64 -2.04 2.12 1.99
C ALA A 64 -1.46 2.95 3.12
N THR A 65 -1.50 2.41 4.32
CA THR A 65 -0.84 3.03 5.47
C THR A 65 -0.30 1.94 6.38
N LEU A 66 0.76 2.25 7.11
CA LEU A 66 1.32 1.35 8.11
C LEU A 66 0.81 1.67 9.51
N SER A 67 0.09 2.77 9.67
CA SER A 67 -0.35 3.21 10.99
C SER A 67 -1.84 3.50 11.01
N LEU A 68 -2.56 2.78 11.87
CA LEU A 68 -3.97 3.03 12.07
C LEU A 68 -4.24 4.28 12.91
N ILE A 69 -3.22 4.77 13.60
CA ILE A 69 -3.38 5.91 14.51
C ILE A 69 -3.73 7.18 13.76
N HIS A 70 -3.32 7.26 12.50
CA HIS A 70 -3.48 8.47 11.70
C HIS A 70 -4.62 8.40 10.70
N ILE A 71 -5.48 7.45 10.85
CA ILE A 71 -6.62 7.28 9.94
C ILE A 71 -7.88 7.89 10.53
#